data_e8b469cdeb9cc657c8ea9e0244954b89
#
_entry.id   e8b469cdeb9cc657c8ea9e0244954b89
#
_cell.length_a   1.000
_cell.length_b   1.000
_cell.length_c   1.000
_cell.angle_alpha   90.00
_cell.angle_beta   90.00
_cell.angle_gamma   90.00
#
_symmetry.space_group_name_H-M   'P 1'
#
loop_
_entity.id
_entity.type
_entity.pdbx_description
1 polymer ?
#
loop_
_entity_poly.entity_id
_entity_poly.type
_entity_poly.pdbx_seq_one_letter_code
_entity_poly.pdbx_strand_id
1 'polypeptide(L)'
;MKQKGFTILEFLISMFIGFLILGGVIATYVSMKATTRDTMAIGELQETGRLTLSILRRDIEQIGFWGTFYEAEFSVDNTTSVANPDPDCFGGLNNGSFPDKTPTNFRPIFAEVSDGNKMLDCIDDSKEETNVIQLKFLEGRQVTPDPVAKKNNENRYYFIAEQEKAQFISGVNVNNALPTVNATLWPYSHHVYYINEQDITINNRRIIVPVLMRKRLTVKGGLTTEPIMEGIEDIRMVFGIDSDADNKVDTYRSTQDMTTELWENTDGILTVQVFLLVRSLEADADLELKSQTYTLGLDDDKRVHTFTDKYRRTVFTTTIRLNNVGSTAWRM
;
A
#
# COMPACT_ATOMS: atom_id res chain seq x y z
N MET A 1 81.24 -4.92 5.95
CA MET A 1 80.19 -4.17 6.70
C MET A 1 79.82 -4.99 7.93
N LYS A 2 80.00 -4.48 9.16
CA LYS A 2 79.60 -5.19 10.37
C LYS A 2 78.11 -5.01 10.58
N GLN A 3 77.35 -6.06 10.46
CA GLN A 3 75.90 -6.06 10.79
C GLN A 3 75.75 -5.80 12.31
N LYS A 4 75.14 -4.68 12.67
CA LYS A 4 74.77 -4.39 14.04
C LYS A 4 73.43 -5.11 14.32
N GLY A 5 73.39 -6.03 15.27
CA GLY A 5 72.17 -6.68 15.69
C GLY A 5 71.27 -5.73 16.46
N PHE A 6 69.91 -5.96 16.39
CA PHE A 6 68.94 -5.22 17.17
C PHE A 6 69.11 -5.48 18.66
N THR A 7 68.94 -4.45 19.47
CA THR A 7 68.95 -4.58 20.95
C THR A 7 67.56 -5.09 21.39
N ILE A 8 67.54 -5.80 22.51
CA ILE A 8 66.27 -6.26 23.15
C ILE A 8 65.34 -5.08 23.41
N LEU A 9 65.88 -3.91 23.77
CA LEU A 9 65.11 -2.71 24.02
C LEU A 9 64.41 -2.17 22.77
N GLU A 10 65.10 -2.15 21.65
CA GLU A 10 64.52 -1.73 20.35
C GLU A 10 63.41 -2.64 19.91
N PHE A 11 63.57 -3.94 20.14
CA PHE A 11 62.51 -4.95 19.85
C PHE A 11 61.28 -4.72 20.71
N LEU A 12 61.42 -4.51 22.02
CA LEU A 12 60.32 -4.26 22.95
C LEU A 12 59.56 -2.97 22.59
N ILE A 13 60.30 -1.88 22.30
CA ILE A 13 59.68 -0.61 21.89
C ILE A 13 58.90 -0.77 20.60
N SER A 14 59.50 -1.45 19.59
CA SER A 14 58.86 -1.68 18.31
C SER A 14 57.58 -2.54 18.46
N MET A 15 57.60 -3.56 19.31
CA MET A 15 56.44 -4.39 19.61
C MET A 15 55.35 -3.61 20.34
N PHE A 16 55.69 -2.76 21.30
CA PHE A 16 54.74 -1.90 22.00
C PHE A 16 54.06 -0.90 21.05
N ILE A 17 54.79 -0.24 20.19
CA ILE A 17 54.24 0.67 19.21
C ILE A 17 53.35 -0.12 18.19
N GLY A 18 53.79 -1.30 17.78
CA GLY A 18 53.01 -2.19 16.93
C GLY A 18 51.65 -2.56 17.52
N PHE A 19 51.61 -2.87 18.83
CA PHE A 19 50.33 -3.16 19.54
C PHE A 19 49.42 -1.92 19.62
N LEU A 20 49.98 -0.72 19.88
CA LEU A 20 49.17 0.50 19.90
C LEU A 20 48.55 0.81 18.53
N ILE A 21 49.33 0.67 17.47
CA ILE A 21 48.82 0.88 16.10
C ILE A 21 47.74 -0.17 15.77
N LEU A 22 48.02 -1.44 16.06
CA LEU A 22 47.06 -2.53 15.82
C LEU A 22 45.74 -2.32 16.59
N GLY A 23 45.83 -1.91 17.86
CA GLY A 23 44.67 -1.56 18.69
C GLY A 23 43.87 -0.44 18.11
N GLY A 24 44.51 0.63 17.60
CA GLY A 24 43.85 1.73 16.89
C GLY A 24 43.15 1.29 15.61
N VAL A 25 43.79 0.46 14.80
CA VAL A 25 43.21 -0.08 13.56
C VAL A 25 41.98 -0.94 13.85
N ILE A 26 42.07 -1.81 14.88
CA ILE A 26 40.92 -2.67 15.27
C ILE A 26 39.75 -1.81 15.76
N ALA A 27 40.01 -0.81 16.59
CA ALA A 27 38.99 0.10 17.12
C ALA A 27 38.28 0.84 15.97
N THR A 28 39.06 1.37 15.01
CA THR A 28 38.52 2.03 13.80
C THR A 28 37.69 1.08 12.94
N TYR A 29 38.17 -0.15 12.73
CA TYR A 29 37.47 -1.17 11.96
C TYR A 29 36.10 -1.52 12.58
N VAL A 30 36.04 -1.74 13.91
CA VAL A 30 34.79 -2.05 14.62
C VAL A 30 33.81 -0.88 14.53
N SER A 31 34.27 0.35 14.74
CA SER A 31 33.44 1.56 14.61
C SER A 31 32.90 1.72 13.18
N MET A 32 33.74 1.51 12.17
CA MET A 32 33.36 1.59 10.76
C MET A 32 32.31 0.54 10.39
N LYS A 33 32.46 -0.69 10.89
CA LYS A 33 31.50 -1.78 10.69
C LYS A 33 30.12 -1.46 11.31
N ALA A 34 30.09 -0.91 12.52
CA ALA A 34 28.87 -0.47 13.19
C ALA A 34 28.16 0.62 12.37
N THR A 35 28.90 1.69 12.00
CA THR A 35 28.35 2.80 11.19
C THR A 35 27.81 2.32 9.85
N THR A 36 28.53 1.41 9.16
CA THR A 36 28.09 0.87 7.88
C THR A 36 26.78 0.10 8.01
N ARG A 37 26.67 -0.73 9.06
CA ARG A 37 25.43 -1.50 9.33
C ARG A 37 24.26 -0.56 9.63
N ASP A 38 24.47 0.47 10.44
CA ASP A 38 23.44 1.46 10.77
C ASP A 38 22.95 2.19 9.51
N THR A 39 23.90 2.60 8.65
CA THR A 39 23.56 3.28 7.39
C THR A 39 22.77 2.37 6.46
N MET A 40 23.15 1.09 6.35
CA MET A 40 22.40 0.11 5.54
C MET A 40 20.99 -0.09 6.09
N ALA A 41 20.82 -0.30 7.38
CA ALA A 41 19.50 -0.50 7.99
C ALA A 41 18.57 0.72 7.79
N ILE A 42 19.10 1.93 7.92
CA ILE A 42 18.35 3.16 7.64
C ILE A 42 18.00 3.25 6.15
N GLY A 43 18.92 2.89 5.26
CA GLY A 43 18.70 2.85 3.81
C GLY A 43 17.58 1.89 3.42
N GLU A 44 17.57 0.68 3.97
CA GLU A 44 16.50 -0.31 3.75
C GLU A 44 15.14 0.19 4.22
N LEU A 45 15.05 0.80 5.42
CA LEU A 45 13.80 1.38 5.91
C LEU A 45 13.28 2.48 4.98
N GLN A 46 14.18 3.35 4.49
CA GLN A 46 13.81 4.42 3.57
C GLN A 46 13.32 3.89 2.23
N GLU A 47 13.99 2.89 1.68
CA GLU A 47 13.61 2.25 0.42
C GLU A 47 12.25 1.56 0.55
N THR A 48 12.08 0.73 1.57
CA THR A 48 10.82 0.04 1.88
C THR A 48 9.64 1.02 2.01
N GLY A 49 9.81 2.09 2.80
CA GLY A 49 8.76 3.08 2.99
C GLY A 49 8.40 3.82 1.70
N ARG A 50 9.41 4.25 0.92
CA ARG A 50 9.21 4.96 -0.36
C ARG A 50 8.54 4.09 -1.41
N LEU A 51 8.98 2.83 -1.56
CA LEU A 51 8.39 1.89 -2.51
C LEU A 51 6.94 1.59 -2.14
N THR A 52 6.66 1.34 -0.87
CA THR A 52 5.29 1.10 -0.39
C THR A 52 4.38 2.29 -0.68
N LEU A 53 4.81 3.50 -0.32
CA LEU A 53 4.04 4.71 -0.62
C LEU A 53 3.84 4.91 -2.12
N SER A 54 4.82 4.59 -2.95
CA SER A 54 4.70 4.70 -4.41
C SER A 54 3.66 3.74 -4.99
N ILE A 55 3.59 2.50 -4.46
CA ILE A 55 2.60 1.50 -4.87
C ILE A 55 1.19 1.95 -4.49
N LEU A 56 0.98 2.33 -3.22
CA LEU A 56 -0.32 2.79 -2.73
C LEU A 56 -0.76 4.07 -3.45
N ARG A 57 0.14 5.03 -3.62
CA ARG A 57 -0.12 6.27 -4.32
C ARG A 57 -0.63 6.05 -5.74
N ARG A 58 0.04 5.16 -6.47
CA ARG A 58 -0.34 4.83 -7.84
C ARG A 58 -1.79 4.34 -7.94
N ASP A 59 -2.22 3.47 -7.04
CA ASP A 59 -3.55 2.90 -7.06
C ASP A 59 -4.59 3.92 -6.56
N ILE A 60 -4.27 4.69 -5.52
CA ILE A 60 -5.15 5.71 -4.96
C ILE A 60 -5.38 6.87 -5.96
N GLU A 61 -4.37 7.31 -6.69
CA GLU A 61 -4.49 8.37 -7.71
C GLU A 61 -5.41 8.00 -8.87
N GLN A 62 -5.69 6.69 -9.09
CA GLN A 62 -6.60 6.22 -10.15
C GLN A 62 -8.08 6.26 -9.73
N ILE A 63 -8.39 6.43 -8.45
CA ILE A 63 -9.76 6.45 -7.94
C ILE A 63 -10.57 7.56 -8.59
N GLY A 64 -11.82 7.25 -8.95
CA GLY A 64 -12.73 8.19 -9.60
C GLY A 64 -12.56 8.31 -11.11
N PHE A 65 -11.54 7.68 -11.69
CA PHE A 65 -11.37 7.65 -13.15
C PHE A 65 -12.14 6.46 -13.75
N TRP A 66 -13.14 6.75 -14.59
CA TRP A 66 -13.98 5.75 -15.25
C TRP A 66 -13.95 5.85 -16.79
N GLY A 67 -12.81 6.26 -17.34
CA GLY A 67 -12.61 6.39 -18.78
C GLY A 67 -13.50 7.47 -19.39
N THR A 68 -14.33 7.08 -20.39
CA THR A 68 -15.28 7.97 -21.06
C THR A 68 -16.71 7.86 -20.51
N PHE A 69 -16.90 7.20 -19.38
CA PHE A 69 -18.17 7.14 -18.67
C PHE A 69 -18.29 8.38 -17.76
N TYR A 70 -19.32 9.21 -17.99
CA TYR A 70 -19.48 10.51 -17.35
C TYR A 70 -20.66 10.59 -16.38
N GLU A 71 -21.39 9.48 -16.19
CA GLU A 71 -22.45 9.44 -15.18
C GLU A 71 -21.87 9.49 -13.76
N ALA A 72 -22.61 10.15 -12.86
CA ALA A 72 -22.18 10.31 -11.46
C ALA A 72 -22.14 8.98 -10.71
N GLU A 73 -23.07 8.08 -11.05
CA GLU A 73 -23.30 6.86 -10.31
C GLU A 73 -23.52 5.68 -11.26
N PHE A 74 -23.12 4.50 -10.79
CA PHE A 74 -23.47 3.24 -11.46
C PHE A 74 -24.89 2.83 -11.07
N SER A 75 -25.73 2.61 -12.06
CA SER A 75 -27.13 2.18 -11.89
C SER A 75 -27.44 0.97 -12.74
N VAL A 76 -28.60 0.35 -12.49
CA VAL A 76 -29.10 -0.77 -13.31
C VAL A 76 -29.42 -0.37 -14.74
N ASP A 77 -29.68 0.90 -14.98
CA ASP A 77 -30.08 1.42 -16.30
C ASP A 77 -28.87 1.79 -17.16
N ASN A 78 -27.75 2.14 -16.54
CA ASN A 78 -26.54 2.57 -17.23
C ASN A 78 -25.38 1.55 -17.16
N THR A 79 -25.43 0.57 -16.25
CA THR A 79 -24.29 -0.33 -16.03
C THR A 79 -24.69 -1.80 -16.05
N THR A 80 -23.91 -2.59 -16.78
CA THR A 80 -23.99 -4.05 -16.73
C THR A 80 -22.73 -4.61 -16.09
N SER A 81 -22.92 -5.54 -15.16
CA SER A 81 -21.81 -6.20 -14.44
C SER A 81 -21.84 -7.71 -14.67
N VAL A 82 -20.68 -8.33 -14.62
CA VAL A 82 -20.57 -9.79 -14.48
C VAL A 82 -20.96 -10.20 -13.06
N ALA A 83 -21.16 -11.50 -12.83
CA ALA A 83 -21.36 -12.02 -11.49
C ALA A 83 -20.13 -11.70 -10.60
N ASN A 84 -20.39 -11.40 -9.33
CA ASN A 84 -19.33 -11.20 -8.35
C ASN A 84 -18.44 -12.45 -8.27
N PRO A 85 -17.13 -12.27 -8.10
CA PRO A 85 -16.21 -13.39 -7.96
C PRO A 85 -16.47 -14.15 -6.65
N ASP A 86 -15.97 -15.37 -6.58
CA ASP A 86 -15.97 -16.17 -5.36
C ASP A 86 -14.53 -16.68 -5.12
N PRO A 87 -13.85 -16.27 -4.03
CA PRO A 87 -14.30 -15.29 -3.02
C PRO A 87 -14.28 -13.84 -3.52
N ASP A 88 -15.20 -13.01 -3.02
CA ASP A 88 -15.19 -11.55 -3.14
C ASP A 88 -14.87 -10.90 -1.79
N CYS A 89 -14.39 -9.67 -1.81
CA CYS A 89 -14.18 -8.85 -0.62
C CYS A 89 -15.26 -7.77 -0.55
N PHE A 90 -16.22 -7.92 0.35
CA PHE A 90 -17.24 -6.91 0.57
C PHE A 90 -17.73 -6.95 2.02
N GLY A 91 -17.98 -5.78 2.59
CA GLY A 91 -18.55 -5.63 3.95
C GLY A 91 -20.03 -5.24 3.94
N GLY A 92 -20.78 -5.59 2.89
CA GLY A 92 -22.15 -5.14 2.66
C GLY A 92 -22.22 -3.82 1.86
N LEU A 93 -23.41 -3.31 1.59
CA LEU A 93 -23.68 -1.98 1.03
C LEU A 93 -22.93 -1.63 -0.26
N ASN A 94 -23.15 -2.39 -1.34
CA ASN A 94 -22.58 -2.10 -2.68
C ASN A 94 -21.04 -1.87 -2.68
N ASN A 95 -20.35 -2.69 -1.92
CA ASN A 95 -18.91 -2.61 -1.68
C ASN A 95 -18.12 -3.79 -2.28
N GLY A 96 -18.77 -4.67 -3.07
CA GLY A 96 -18.16 -5.79 -3.77
C GLY A 96 -17.25 -5.37 -4.92
N SER A 97 -16.73 -6.35 -5.67
CA SER A 97 -15.89 -6.10 -6.84
C SER A 97 -16.60 -5.36 -7.96
N PHE A 98 -17.92 -5.51 -8.09
CA PHE A 98 -18.72 -4.85 -9.11
C PHE A 98 -19.92 -4.14 -8.48
N PRO A 99 -20.45 -3.09 -9.16
CA PRO A 99 -21.68 -2.44 -8.72
C PRO A 99 -22.84 -3.43 -8.58
N ASP A 100 -23.54 -3.35 -7.44
CA ASP A 100 -24.74 -4.14 -7.19
C ASP A 100 -26.00 -3.32 -7.51
N LYS A 101 -27.14 -4.02 -7.66
CA LYS A 101 -28.46 -3.43 -7.96
C LYS A 101 -29.14 -2.78 -6.76
N THR A 102 -28.42 -2.57 -5.68
CA THR A 102 -28.95 -1.91 -4.48
C THR A 102 -29.09 -0.39 -4.72
N PRO A 103 -29.99 0.29 -3.98
CA PRO A 103 -30.15 1.75 -4.09
C PRO A 103 -28.97 2.55 -3.51
N THR A 104 -27.88 1.89 -3.09
CA THR A 104 -26.69 2.53 -2.52
C THR A 104 -25.61 2.69 -3.57
N ASN A 105 -24.83 3.77 -3.45
CA ASN A 105 -23.76 4.07 -4.39
C ASN A 105 -22.61 3.09 -4.30
N PHE A 106 -22.05 2.73 -5.45
CA PHE A 106 -20.85 1.91 -5.52
C PHE A 106 -19.65 2.65 -4.92
N ARG A 107 -18.90 1.96 -4.05
CA ARG A 107 -17.78 2.55 -3.32
C ARG A 107 -16.45 2.18 -3.97
N PRO A 108 -15.83 3.08 -4.77
CA PRO A 108 -14.53 2.82 -5.38
C PRO A 108 -13.37 2.88 -4.37
N ILE A 109 -13.56 3.57 -3.25
CA ILE A 109 -12.65 3.58 -2.12
C ILE A 109 -13.42 3.26 -0.84
N PHE A 110 -12.86 2.39 -0.02
CA PHE A 110 -13.40 2.06 1.28
C PHE A 110 -12.27 1.61 2.21
N ALA A 111 -12.35 1.92 3.48
CA ALA A 111 -11.41 1.43 4.48
C ALA A 111 -12.12 1.13 5.79
N GLU A 112 -11.55 0.18 6.53
CA GLU A 112 -11.97 -0.14 7.88
C GLU A 112 -10.75 -0.45 8.75
N VAL A 113 -10.91 -0.41 10.07
CA VAL A 113 -9.85 -0.79 11.00
C VAL A 113 -10.04 -2.24 11.38
N SER A 114 -8.98 -3.03 11.25
CA SER A 114 -9.00 -4.44 11.63
C SER A 114 -9.21 -4.60 13.13
N ASP A 115 -10.16 -5.45 13.48
CA ASP A 115 -10.42 -5.91 14.85
C ASP A 115 -9.86 -7.32 15.11
N GLY A 116 -9.02 -7.84 14.20
CA GLY A 116 -8.44 -9.18 14.28
C GLY A 116 -9.38 -10.30 13.87
N ASN A 117 -10.65 -9.98 13.57
CA ASN A 117 -11.62 -10.94 13.04
C ASN A 117 -11.61 -10.95 11.50
N LYS A 118 -12.59 -11.61 10.92
CA LYS A 118 -12.75 -11.65 9.47
C LYS A 118 -13.17 -10.29 8.92
N MET A 119 -12.29 -9.66 8.13
CA MET A 119 -12.53 -8.37 7.50
C MET A 119 -13.03 -8.54 6.06
N LEU A 120 -13.98 -7.69 5.63
CA LEU A 120 -14.54 -7.65 4.27
C LEU A 120 -14.98 -9.03 3.74
N ASP A 121 -15.34 -9.96 4.62
CA ASP A 121 -15.69 -11.36 4.30
C ASP A 121 -14.62 -12.17 3.56
N CYS A 122 -13.42 -11.65 3.41
CA CYS A 122 -12.38 -12.27 2.60
C CYS A 122 -10.98 -12.31 3.26
N ILE A 123 -10.76 -11.64 4.39
CA ILE A 123 -9.47 -11.55 5.07
C ILE A 123 -9.63 -12.11 6.48
N ASP A 124 -8.94 -13.20 6.79
CA ASP A 124 -9.03 -13.89 8.08
C ASP A 124 -7.78 -13.68 8.95
N ASP A 125 -6.78 -12.96 8.45
CA ASP A 125 -5.43 -12.91 8.99
C ASP A 125 -4.85 -11.48 9.04
N SER A 126 -5.71 -10.46 9.09
CA SER A 126 -5.25 -9.07 9.21
C SER A 126 -4.80 -8.76 10.63
N LYS A 127 -3.71 -8.00 10.74
CA LYS A 127 -3.20 -7.50 12.01
C LYS A 127 -4.19 -6.52 12.63
N GLU A 128 -4.50 -6.74 13.92
CA GLU A 128 -5.39 -5.87 14.69
C GLU A 128 -4.91 -4.41 14.71
N GLU A 129 -5.84 -3.48 14.83
CA GLU A 129 -5.63 -2.04 14.91
C GLU A 129 -4.95 -1.42 13.68
N THR A 130 -4.77 -2.17 12.57
CA THR A 130 -4.29 -1.61 11.30
C THR A 130 -5.42 -1.35 10.33
N ASN A 131 -5.22 -0.44 9.36
CA ASN A 131 -6.24 -0.19 8.35
C ASN A 131 -6.21 -1.25 7.26
N VAL A 132 -7.39 -1.73 6.89
CA VAL A 132 -7.66 -2.46 5.65
C VAL A 132 -8.23 -1.47 4.65
N ILE A 133 -7.65 -1.35 3.46
CA ILE A 133 -8.14 -0.44 2.43
C ILE A 133 -8.49 -1.20 1.15
N GLN A 134 -9.65 -0.89 0.61
CA GLN A 134 -10.19 -1.41 -0.62
C GLN A 134 -10.23 -0.31 -1.68
N LEU A 135 -9.65 -0.58 -2.85
CA LEU A 135 -9.51 0.35 -3.97
C LEU A 135 -10.02 -0.31 -5.26
N LYS A 136 -10.93 0.35 -5.97
CA LYS A 136 -11.47 -0.09 -7.24
C LYS A 136 -11.28 1.00 -8.28
N PHE A 137 -10.59 0.69 -9.36
CA PHE A 137 -10.16 1.70 -10.32
C PHE A 137 -9.88 1.10 -11.70
N LEU A 138 -9.81 1.97 -12.69
CA LEU A 138 -9.30 1.63 -14.01
C LEU A 138 -7.79 1.92 -14.05
N GLU A 139 -7.03 0.98 -14.60
CA GLU A 139 -5.64 1.29 -14.90
C GLU A 139 -5.57 2.29 -16.05
N GLY A 140 -4.87 3.41 -15.87
CA GLY A 140 -4.87 4.58 -16.73
C GLY A 140 -4.37 4.39 -18.18
N ARG A 141 -4.46 3.16 -18.73
CA ARG A 141 -4.08 2.85 -20.11
C ARG A 141 -5.20 2.14 -20.83
N GLN A 142 -5.80 2.85 -21.78
CA GLN A 142 -6.78 2.27 -22.70
C GLN A 142 -6.18 1.11 -23.49
N VAL A 143 -6.97 0.05 -23.68
CA VAL A 143 -6.60 -1.12 -24.46
C VAL A 143 -7.43 -1.15 -25.74
N THR A 144 -6.78 -1.46 -26.86
CA THR A 144 -7.50 -1.72 -28.11
C THR A 144 -7.77 -3.22 -28.21
N PRO A 145 -9.03 -3.65 -28.38
CA PRO A 145 -9.33 -5.05 -28.65
C PRO A 145 -8.60 -5.52 -29.89
N ASP A 146 -7.82 -6.60 -29.77
CA ASP A 146 -7.14 -7.21 -30.92
C ASP A 146 -7.63 -8.65 -31.09
N PRO A 147 -8.49 -8.91 -32.08
CA PRO A 147 -9.05 -10.22 -32.31
C PRO A 147 -8.05 -11.27 -32.76
N VAL A 148 -6.95 -10.83 -33.39
CA VAL A 148 -5.98 -11.73 -34.00
C VAL A 148 -4.88 -12.11 -33.01
N ALA A 149 -4.49 -11.21 -32.14
CA ALA A 149 -3.33 -11.40 -31.28
C ALA A 149 -3.61 -12.01 -29.91
N LYS A 150 -4.89 -12.21 -29.52
CA LYS A 150 -5.30 -12.62 -28.15
C LYS A 150 -4.53 -11.88 -27.04
N LYS A 151 -4.29 -10.58 -27.25
CA LYS A 151 -3.44 -9.77 -26.38
C LYS A 151 -4.11 -9.38 -25.07
N ASN A 152 -5.41 -9.59 -24.94
CA ASN A 152 -6.11 -9.33 -23.69
C ASN A 152 -5.77 -10.43 -22.69
N ASN A 153 -5.46 -10.02 -21.46
CA ASN A 153 -5.24 -10.99 -20.39
C ASN A 153 -6.58 -11.60 -19.97
N GLU A 154 -6.79 -12.87 -20.29
CA GLU A 154 -8.02 -13.61 -19.97
C GLU A 154 -8.29 -13.70 -18.46
N ASN A 155 -7.27 -13.54 -17.63
CA ASN A 155 -7.39 -13.58 -16.17
C ASN A 155 -7.66 -12.21 -15.54
N ARG A 156 -7.98 -11.18 -16.34
CA ARG A 156 -8.31 -9.84 -15.89
C ARG A 156 -9.74 -9.47 -16.22
N TYR A 157 -10.28 -8.56 -15.46
CA TYR A 157 -11.52 -7.87 -15.79
C TYR A 157 -11.22 -6.57 -16.52
N TYR A 158 -12.17 -6.16 -17.32
CA TYR A 158 -12.12 -4.93 -18.10
C TYR A 158 -13.41 -4.14 -17.94
N PHE A 159 -13.30 -2.87 -18.16
CA PHE A 159 -14.41 -1.92 -18.18
C PHE A 159 -14.57 -1.35 -19.58
N ILE A 160 -15.73 -1.50 -20.15
CA ILE A 160 -16.11 -0.83 -21.39
C ILE A 160 -16.88 0.40 -20.99
N ALA A 161 -16.37 1.57 -21.40
CA ALA A 161 -16.95 2.87 -21.11
C ALA A 161 -17.51 3.49 -22.39
N GLU A 162 -18.76 3.91 -22.36
CA GLU A 162 -19.40 4.85 -23.25
C GLU A 162 -19.81 6.09 -22.42
N GLN A 163 -20.33 7.14 -23.01
CA GLN A 163 -20.67 8.36 -22.26
C GLN A 163 -21.71 8.12 -21.17
N GLU A 164 -22.77 7.38 -21.49
CA GLU A 164 -23.92 7.13 -20.61
C GLU A 164 -24.06 5.65 -20.21
N LYS A 165 -23.22 4.76 -20.74
CA LYS A 165 -23.29 3.32 -20.47
C LYS A 165 -21.92 2.74 -20.12
N ALA A 166 -21.93 1.78 -19.23
CA ALA A 166 -20.75 1.06 -18.80
C ALA A 166 -20.99 -0.45 -18.72
N GLN A 167 -19.93 -1.22 -18.93
CA GLN A 167 -19.97 -2.65 -18.78
C GLN A 167 -18.71 -3.19 -18.16
N PHE A 168 -18.85 -3.96 -17.08
CA PHE A 168 -17.78 -4.80 -16.54
C PHE A 168 -17.79 -6.15 -17.24
N ILE A 169 -16.66 -6.57 -17.79
CA ILE A 169 -16.52 -7.79 -18.57
C ILE A 169 -15.26 -8.56 -18.20
N SER A 170 -15.32 -9.89 -18.20
CA SER A 170 -14.12 -10.72 -18.03
C SER A 170 -13.27 -10.69 -19.31
N GLY A 171 -11.94 -10.81 -19.15
CA GLY A 171 -11.02 -10.84 -20.29
C GLY A 171 -11.24 -11.99 -21.26
N VAL A 172 -11.85 -13.09 -20.79
CA VAL A 172 -12.29 -14.21 -21.66
C VAL A 172 -13.34 -13.79 -22.65
N ASN A 173 -14.22 -12.85 -22.25
CA ASN A 173 -15.36 -12.39 -23.02
C ASN A 173 -15.11 -11.07 -23.75
N VAL A 174 -13.91 -10.51 -23.68
CA VAL A 174 -13.54 -9.33 -24.47
C VAL A 174 -13.52 -9.74 -25.94
N ASN A 175 -14.63 -9.46 -26.62
CA ASN A 175 -14.80 -9.74 -28.01
C ASN A 175 -14.12 -8.72 -28.91
N ASN A 176 -14.01 -9.07 -30.15
CA ASN A 176 -13.29 -8.41 -31.21
C ASN A 176 -13.83 -7.02 -31.60
N ALA A 177 -15.03 -6.67 -31.12
CA ALA A 177 -15.64 -5.38 -31.41
C ALA A 177 -16.23 -4.77 -30.13
N LEU A 178 -15.95 -3.52 -29.93
CA LEU A 178 -16.62 -2.70 -28.92
C LEU A 178 -18.08 -2.44 -29.37
N PRO A 179 -19.02 -2.22 -28.43
CA PRO A 179 -20.43 -2.06 -28.74
C PRO A 179 -20.71 -0.87 -29.67
N THR A 180 -19.95 0.18 -29.55
CA THR A 180 -20.02 1.39 -30.39
C THR A 180 -18.63 1.89 -30.78
N VAL A 181 -18.59 2.78 -31.79
CA VAL A 181 -17.35 3.41 -32.28
C VAL A 181 -16.69 4.26 -31.19
N ASN A 182 -17.48 4.84 -30.28
CA ASN A 182 -17.02 5.72 -29.21
C ASN A 182 -16.71 4.97 -27.90
N ALA A 183 -16.99 3.67 -27.85
CA ALA A 183 -16.69 2.86 -26.67
C ALA A 183 -15.18 2.68 -26.49
N THR A 184 -14.75 2.74 -25.23
CA THR A 184 -13.35 2.57 -24.83
C THR A 184 -13.22 1.38 -23.88
N LEU A 185 -12.10 0.68 -23.94
CA LEU A 185 -11.81 -0.50 -23.13
C LEU A 185 -10.65 -0.22 -22.17
N TRP A 186 -10.88 -0.45 -20.89
CA TRP A 186 -9.90 -0.19 -19.83
C TRP A 186 -9.72 -1.41 -18.95
N PRO A 187 -8.48 -1.75 -18.53
CA PRO A 187 -8.27 -2.77 -17.52
C PRO A 187 -8.87 -2.30 -16.19
N TYR A 188 -9.68 -3.15 -15.58
CA TYR A 188 -10.28 -2.91 -14.26
C TYR A 188 -9.51 -3.66 -13.19
N SER A 189 -9.30 -3.01 -12.05
CA SER A 189 -8.64 -3.57 -10.89
C SER A 189 -9.43 -3.31 -9.61
N HIS A 190 -9.48 -4.34 -8.76
CA HIS A 190 -9.92 -4.25 -7.38
C HIS A 190 -8.79 -4.78 -6.51
N HIS A 191 -8.22 -3.93 -5.70
CA HIS A 191 -7.15 -4.24 -4.76
C HIS A 191 -7.61 -4.02 -3.32
N VAL A 192 -7.26 -4.93 -2.43
CA VAL A 192 -7.45 -4.77 -0.99
C VAL A 192 -6.10 -4.92 -0.32
N TYR A 193 -5.64 -3.86 0.36
CA TYR A 193 -4.39 -3.84 1.10
C TYR A 193 -4.64 -4.01 2.59
N TYR A 194 -3.84 -4.85 3.24
CA TYR A 194 -3.90 -5.10 4.67
C TYR A 194 -2.54 -5.58 5.18
N ILE A 195 -2.34 -5.56 6.49
CA ILE A 195 -1.12 -6.07 7.11
C ILE A 195 -1.40 -7.43 7.71
N ASN A 196 -0.49 -8.38 7.45
CA ASN A 196 -0.47 -9.71 8.03
C ASN A 196 0.87 -9.95 8.72
N GLU A 197 0.87 -10.70 9.81
CA GLU A 197 2.09 -11.13 10.50
C GLU A 197 2.47 -12.54 10.06
N GLN A 198 3.61 -12.65 9.38
CA GLN A 198 4.11 -13.92 8.83
C GLN A 198 5.32 -14.44 9.61
N ASP A 199 5.33 -15.75 9.85
CA ASP A 199 6.48 -16.45 10.38
C ASP A 199 7.51 -16.72 9.27
N ILE A 200 8.64 -16.03 9.32
CA ILE A 200 9.73 -16.18 8.35
C ILE A 200 10.98 -16.72 9.07
N THR A 201 11.72 -17.59 8.42
CA THR A 201 13.00 -18.08 8.93
C THR A 201 14.15 -17.31 8.29
N ILE A 202 14.83 -16.47 9.06
CA ILE A 202 16.03 -15.74 8.66
C ILE A 202 17.19 -16.23 9.50
N ASN A 203 18.31 -16.61 8.87
CA ASN A 203 19.52 -17.07 9.55
C ASN A 203 19.25 -18.21 10.58
N ASN A 204 18.40 -19.19 10.22
CA ASN A 204 17.96 -20.28 11.10
C ASN A 204 17.19 -19.83 12.36
N ARG A 205 16.67 -18.61 12.40
CA ARG A 205 15.80 -18.11 13.47
C ARG A 205 14.43 -17.81 12.92
N ARG A 206 13.40 -18.31 13.60
CA ARG A 206 12.01 -17.98 13.29
C ARG A 206 11.72 -16.61 13.87
N ILE A 207 11.28 -15.69 13.03
CA ILE A 207 10.89 -14.33 13.39
C ILE A 207 9.51 -14.03 12.81
N ILE A 208 8.75 -13.20 13.52
CA ILE A 208 7.48 -12.67 13.04
C ILE A 208 7.77 -11.36 12.28
N VAL A 209 7.41 -11.35 11.01
CA VAL A 209 7.58 -10.20 10.13
C VAL A 209 6.21 -9.68 9.70
N PRO A 210 5.92 -8.40 9.95
CA PRO A 210 4.71 -7.78 9.41
C PRO A 210 4.91 -7.53 7.92
N VAL A 211 3.91 -7.92 7.12
CA VAL A 211 3.94 -7.86 5.66
C VAL A 211 2.70 -7.13 5.16
N LEU A 212 2.89 -6.12 4.31
CA LEU A 212 1.79 -5.55 3.55
C LEU A 212 1.38 -6.54 2.48
N MET A 213 0.16 -7.04 2.60
CA MET A 213 -0.48 -7.96 1.68
C MET A 213 -1.42 -7.21 0.74
N ARG A 214 -1.64 -7.78 -0.43
CA ARG A 214 -2.66 -7.32 -1.36
C ARG A 214 -3.53 -8.48 -1.80
N LYS A 215 -4.84 -8.32 -1.73
CA LYS A 215 -5.76 -9.13 -2.52
C LYS A 215 -6.02 -8.43 -3.84
N ARG A 216 -5.97 -9.17 -4.92
CA ARG A 216 -6.17 -8.66 -6.28
C ARG A 216 -7.21 -9.48 -7.02
N LEU A 217 -8.15 -8.78 -7.66
CA LEU A 217 -9.20 -9.40 -8.44
C LEU A 217 -8.65 -10.09 -9.70
N THR A 218 -9.05 -11.36 -9.87
CA THR A 218 -8.72 -12.20 -11.02
C THR A 218 -9.94 -12.97 -11.49
N VAL A 219 -10.00 -13.31 -12.78
CA VAL A 219 -11.14 -14.07 -13.36
C VAL A 219 -11.20 -15.50 -12.84
N LYS A 220 -10.04 -16.16 -12.69
CA LYS A 220 -9.96 -17.58 -12.35
C LYS A 220 -9.89 -17.91 -10.86
N GLY A 221 -9.71 -16.92 -10.00
CA GLY A 221 -9.46 -17.16 -8.58
C GLY A 221 -10.10 -16.15 -7.65
N GLY A 222 -11.04 -15.34 -8.14
CA GLY A 222 -11.62 -14.27 -7.34
C GLY A 222 -10.54 -13.31 -6.84
N LEU A 223 -10.57 -12.95 -5.57
CA LEU A 223 -9.56 -12.10 -4.94
C LEU A 223 -8.40 -12.95 -4.41
N THR A 224 -7.33 -13.02 -5.20
CA THR A 224 -6.10 -13.77 -4.88
C THR A 224 -5.14 -12.93 -4.05
N THR A 225 -4.50 -13.56 -3.05
CA THR A 225 -3.58 -12.90 -2.11
C THR A 225 -2.13 -12.95 -2.61
N GLU A 226 -1.41 -11.84 -2.48
CA GLU A 226 0.02 -11.74 -2.79
C GLU A 226 0.73 -10.83 -1.76
N PRO A 227 1.96 -11.17 -1.32
CA PRO A 227 2.77 -10.27 -0.50
C PRO A 227 3.31 -9.13 -1.36
N ILE A 228 3.29 -7.91 -0.82
CA ILE A 228 3.78 -6.71 -1.50
C ILE A 228 5.08 -6.20 -0.89
N MET A 229 5.13 -6.07 0.44
CA MET A 229 6.29 -5.50 1.11
C MET A 229 6.41 -5.99 2.55
N GLU A 230 7.57 -6.50 2.90
CA GLU A 230 7.91 -6.89 4.26
C GLU A 230 8.29 -5.67 5.11
N GLY A 231 8.12 -5.77 6.43
CA GLY A 231 8.51 -4.72 7.37
C GLY A 231 7.50 -3.58 7.52
N ILE A 232 6.30 -3.68 6.97
CA ILE A 232 5.24 -2.69 7.17
C ILE A 232 4.44 -3.08 8.41
N GLU A 233 4.68 -2.40 9.53
CA GLU A 233 4.13 -2.76 10.84
C GLU A 233 2.74 -2.17 11.11
N ASP A 234 2.47 -0.97 10.58
CA ASP A 234 1.14 -0.35 10.60
C ASP A 234 0.92 0.53 9.36
N ILE A 235 -0.32 0.58 8.94
CA ILE A 235 -0.84 1.51 7.95
C ILE A 235 -2.07 2.21 8.52
N ARG A 236 -2.07 3.55 8.49
CA ARG A 236 -3.21 4.37 8.89
C ARG A 236 -3.57 5.33 7.78
N MET A 237 -4.86 5.56 7.60
CA MET A 237 -5.38 6.47 6.60
C MET A 237 -6.28 7.53 7.22
N VAL A 238 -6.18 8.75 6.66
CA VAL A 238 -7.02 9.89 7.01
C VAL A 238 -7.51 10.51 5.72
N PHE A 239 -8.81 10.78 5.64
CA PHE A 239 -9.49 11.25 4.45
C PHE A 239 -9.81 12.74 4.59
N GLY A 240 -9.44 13.52 3.60
CA GLY A 240 -9.81 14.93 3.51
C GLY A 240 -11.12 15.08 2.76
N ILE A 241 -12.12 15.61 3.47
CA ILE A 241 -13.51 15.69 3.03
C ILE A 241 -13.86 17.11 2.65
N ASP A 242 -14.52 17.25 1.52
CA ASP A 242 -15.21 18.45 1.04
C ASP A 242 -16.70 18.28 1.35
N SER A 243 -17.23 19.14 2.20
CA SER A 243 -18.61 19.05 2.69
C SER A 243 -19.58 19.99 1.94
N ASP A 244 -19.06 21.01 1.26
CA ASP A 244 -19.84 22.03 0.58
C ASP A 244 -19.63 22.08 -0.94
N ALA A 245 -18.85 21.15 -1.48
CA ALA A 245 -18.56 20.96 -2.89
C ALA A 245 -17.80 22.15 -3.53
N ASP A 246 -16.95 22.84 -2.75
CA ASP A 246 -16.10 23.94 -3.24
C ASP A 246 -14.72 23.45 -3.75
N ASN A 247 -14.49 22.15 -3.76
CA ASN A 247 -13.22 21.46 -4.13
C ASN A 247 -12.04 21.79 -3.20
N LYS A 248 -12.33 22.13 -1.95
CA LYS A 248 -11.34 22.27 -0.89
C LYS A 248 -11.65 21.30 0.25
N VAL A 249 -10.62 20.92 0.96
CA VAL A 249 -10.79 20.07 2.14
C VAL A 249 -11.25 20.94 3.31
N ASP A 250 -12.45 20.65 3.82
CA ASP A 250 -13.00 21.32 5.02
C ASP A 250 -12.57 20.63 6.30
N THR A 251 -12.55 19.30 6.27
CA THR A 251 -12.26 18.49 7.44
C THR A 251 -11.49 17.22 7.09
N TYR A 252 -10.76 16.71 8.07
CA TYR A 252 -10.09 15.43 7.97
C TYR A 252 -10.81 14.41 8.86
N ARG A 253 -11.02 13.21 8.32
CA ARG A 253 -11.65 12.09 9.02
C ARG A 253 -10.75 10.87 9.01
N SER A 254 -10.58 10.23 10.16
CA SER A 254 -9.97 8.90 10.19
C SER A 254 -10.92 7.85 9.64
N THR A 255 -10.40 6.68 9.37
CA THR A 255 -11.21 5.52 8.92
C THR A 255 -12.36 5.22 9.86
N GLN A 256 -12.19 5.41 11.17
CA GLN A 256 -13.22 5.15 12.20
C GLN A 256 -14.33 6.21 12.23
N ASP A 257 -14.02 7.43 11.77
CA ASP A 257 -14.95 8.56 11.77
C ASP A 257 -15.67 8.74 10.43
N MET A 258 -15.38 7.87 9.45
CA MET A 258 -16.06 7.86 8.17
C MET A 258 -17.42 7.19 8.28
N THR A 259 -18.48 7.92 7.98
CA THR A 259 -19.86 7.39 7.95
C THR A 259 -20.18 6.72 6.62
N THR A 260 -21.29 5.99 6.57
CA THR A 260 -21.80 5.36 5.34
C THR A 260 -21.99 6.39 4.23
N GLU A 261 -22.59 7.54 4.56
CA GLU A 261 -22.86 8.62 3.62
C GLU A 261 -21.58 9.22 3.04
N LEU A 262 -20.53 9.36 3.87
CA LEU A 262 -19.22 9.86 3.41
C LEU A 262 -18.54 8.87 2.45
N TRP A 263 -18.66 7.57 2.70
CA TRP A 263 -18.14 6.55 1.78
C TRP A 263 -18.91 6.47 0.45
N GLU A 264 -20.20 6.80 0.46
CA GLU A 264 -21.05 6.83 -0.74
C GLU A 264 -20.89 8.12 -1.54
N ASN A 265 -20.53 9.23 -0.88
CA ASN A 265 -20.20 10.48 -1.55
C ASN A 265 -18.73 10.49 -2.01
N THR A 266 -18.44 9.75 -3.05
CA THR A 266 -17.06 9.62 -3.57
C THR A 266 -16.49 10.96 -4.00
N ASP A 267 -17.32 11.86 -4.53
CA ASP A 267 -16.90 13.18 -4.98
C ASP A 267 -16.49 14.09 -3.80
N GLY A 268 -16.95 13.80 -2.59
CA GLY A 268 -16.58 14.52 -1.37
C GLY A 268 -15.23 14.10 -0.78
N ILE A 269 -14.59 13.00 -1.24
CA ILE A 269 -13.29 12.56 -0.73
C ILE A 269 -12.19 13.12 -1.64
N LEU A 270 -11.57 14.24 -1.25
CA LEU A 270 -10.58 14.92 -2.10
C LEU A 270 -9.15 14.42 -1.90
N THR A 271 -8.79 14.01 -0.70
CA THR A 271 -7.43 13.59 -0.37
C THR A 271 -7.40 12.37 0.53
N VAL A 272 -6.36 11.57 0.40
CA VAL A 272 -6.02 10.48 1.30
C VAL A 272 -4.63 10.72 1.85
N GLN A 273 -4.52 10.89 3.16
CA GLN A 273 -3.23 10.90 3.84
C GLN A 273 -2.92 9.48 4.30
N VAL A 274 -1.74 9.00 3.92
CA VAL A 274 -1.26 7.66 4.27
C VAL A 274 -0.09 7.80 5.21
N PHE A 275 -0.18 7.14 6.36
CA PHE A 275 0.87 7.02 7.36
C PHE A 275 1.31 5.55 7.40
N LEU A 276 2.60 5.30 7.26
CA LEU A 276 3.19 3.97 7.36
C LEU A 276 4.18 3.93 8.51
N LEU A 277 4.09 2.91 9.35
CA LEU A 277 5.14 2.53 10.29
C LEU A 277 5.95 1.40 9.67
N VAL A 278 7.20 1.67 9.35
CA VAL A 278 8.12 0.70 8.76
C VAL A 278 9.11 0.23 9.82
N ARG A 279 9.31 -1.07 9.94
CA ARG A 279 10.20 -1.74 10.88
C ARG A 279 11.30 -2.51 10.13
N SER A 280 12.51 -2.52 10.68
CA SER A 280 13.58 -3.40 10.20
C SER A 280 13.18 -4.88 10.33
N LEU A 281 13.63 -5.73 9.40
CA LEU A 281 13.34 -7.16 9.44
C LEU A 281 14.09 -7.86 10.57
N GLU A 282 15.33 -7.46 10.81
CA GLU A 282 16.17 -8.00 11.88
C GLU A 282 16.30 -7.01 13.05
N ALA A 283 16.39 -7.57 14.25
CA ALA A 283 16.68 -6.80 15.46
C ALA A 283 18.14 -6.31 15.44
N ASP A 284 18.35 -5.07 15.78
CA ASP A 284 19.68 -4.47 15.91
C ASP A 284 20.26 -4.75 17.30
N ALA A 285 21.31 -5.55 17.34
CA ALA A 285 21.95 -5.94 18.61
C ALA A 285 22.51 -4.74 19.39
N ASP A 286 22.94 -3.68 18.67
CA ASP A 286 23.57 -2.49 19.26
C ASP A 286 22.55 -1.41 19.67
N LEU A 287 21.28 -1.58 19.29
CA LEU A 287 20.23 -0.67 19.71
C LEU A 287 19.96 -0.84 21.21
N GLU A 288 19.98 0.28 21.94
CA GLU A 288 19.63 0.28 23.35
C GLU A 288 18.14 -0.06 23.53
N LEU A 289 17.84 -0.89 24.53
CA LEU A 289 16.45 -1.18 24.94
C LEU A 289 15.86 0.06 25.64
N LYS A 290 15.40 1.01 24.84
CA LYS A 290 14.67 2.19 25.30
C LYS A 290 13.26 2.17 24.73
N SER A 291 12.31 2.73 25.46
CA SER A 291 10.97 2.96 24.96
C SER A 291 11.01 3.93 23.78
N GLN A 292 10.50 3.48 22.63
CA GLN A 292 10.40 4.26 21.40
C GLN A 292 8.92 4.46 21.08
N THR A 293 8.50 5.71 20.91
CA THR A 293 7.11 6.05 20.63
C THR A 293 6.98 6.60 19.21
N TYR A 294 6.02 6.09 18.47
CA TYR A 294 5.69 6.48 17.10
C TYR A 294 4.23 6.87 17.01
N THR A 295 3.95 7.95 16.28
CA THR A 295 2.61 8.49 16.14
C THR A 295 2.19 8.49 14.68
N LEU A 296 1.01 7.93 14.38
CA LEU A 296 0.39 7.91 13.07
C LEU A 296 -0.97 8.62 13.13
N GLY A 297 -1.22 9.51 12.20
CA GLY A 297 -2.45 10.31 12.13
C GLY A 297 -2.25 11.77 12.50
N LEU A 298 -3.34 12.50 12.61
CA LEU A 298 -3.39 13.91 12.94
C LEU A 298 -3.60 14.11 14.45
N ASP A 299 -3.35 15.33 14.94
CA ASP A 299 -3.29 15.65 16.37
C ASP A 299 -4.52 15.22 17.19
N ASP A 300 -5.72 15.37 16.63
CA ASP A 300 -6.98 15.06 17.31
C ASP A 300 -7.37 13.57 17.23
N ASP A 301 -6.78 12.85 16.28
CA ASP A 301 -7.06 11.43 16.05
C ASP A 301 -5.77 10.71 15.65
N LYS A 302 -4.90 10.52 16.62
CA LYS A 302 -3.61 9.86 16.44
C LYS A 302 -3.60 8.47 17.05
N ARG A 303 -2.99 7.53 16.33
CA ARG A 303 -2.61 6.23 16.86
C ARG A 303 -1.18 6.29 17.36
N VAL A 304 -0.97 5.86 18.61
CA VAL A 304 0.35 5.93 19.26
C VAL A 304 0.82 4.51 19.57
N HIS A 305 1.96 4.14 19.03
CA HIS A 305 2.64 2.88 19.33
C HIS A 305 3.86 3.12 20.19
N THR A 306 4.04 2.31 21.21
CA THR A 306 5.21 2.33 22.08
C THR A 306 5.86 0.96 22.14
N PHE A 307 7.12 0.88 21.74
CA PHE A 307 7.88 -0.38 21.67
C PHE A 307 9.10 -0.31 22.59
N THR A 308 9.41 -1.44 23.22
CA THR A 308 10.63 -1.63 24.01
C THR A 308 11.33 -2.87 23.47
N ASP A 309 11.79 -2.79 22.23
CA ASP A 309 12.50 -3.85 21.54
C ASP A 309 13.72 -3.29 20.79
N LYS A 310 14.38 -4.14 20.01
CA LYS A 310 15.58 -3.78 19.26
C LYS A 310 15.35 -3.59 17.77
N TYR A 311 14.13 -3.36 17.33
CA TYR A 311 13.85 -3.08 15.93
C TYR A 311 13.93 -1.57 15.66
N ARG A 312 14.54 -1.23 14.54
CA ARG A 312 14.52 0.16 14.03
C ARG A 312 13.23 0.42 13.32
N ARG A 313 12.64 1.57 13.57
CA ARG A 313 11.37 1.99 12.95
C ARG A 313 11.46 3.42 12.42
N THR A 314 10.66 3.69 11.42
CA THR A 314 10.49 5.04 10.86
C THR A 314 9.05 5.20 10.38
N VAL A 315 8.47 6.37 10.63
CA VAL A 315 7.16 6.75 10.09
C VAL A 315 7.34 7.48 8.78
N PHE A 316 6.60 7.04 7.76
CA PHE A 316 6.50 7.73 6.47
C PHE A 316 5.09 8.27 6.30
N THR A 317 4.98 9.45 5.75
CA THR A 317 3.68 10.10 5.51
C THR A 317 3.63 10.70 4.11
N THR A 318 2.49 10.57 3.46
CA THR A 318 2.21 11.26 2.20
C THR A 318 0.74 11.64 2.11
N THR A 319 0.46 12.76 1.45
CA THR A 319 -0.91 13.15 1.09
C THR A 319 -1.10 12.95 -0.41
N ILE A 320 -2.14 12.21 -0.77
CA ILE A 320 -2.49 11.86 -2.15
C ILE A 320 -3.80 12.57 -2.48
N ARG A 321 -3.81 13.40 -3.52
CA ARG A 321 -5.03 14.01 -4.01
C ARG A 321 -5.71 13.08 -5.01
N LEU A 322 -7.03 12.95 -4.89
CA LEU A 322 -7.87 12.24 -5.84
C LEU A 322 -8.23 13.21 -6.97
N ASN A 323 -7.50 13.15 -8.09
CA ASN A 323 -7.63 14.12 -9.17
C ASN A 323 -8.87 13.92 -10.06
N ASN A 324 -9.54 12.77 -9.93
CA ASN A 324 -10.67 12.38 -10.76
C ASN A 324 -12.01 12.49 -10.02
N VAL A 325 -12.01 13.03 -8.80
CA VAL A 325 -13.19 13.25 -7.96
C VAL A 325 -13.30 14.74 -7.61
N GLY A 326 -14.45 15.15 -7.10
CA GLY A 326 -14.66 16.50 -6.53
C GLY A 326 -14.95 17.59 -7.53
N SER A 327 -14.92 17.37 -8.82
CA SER A 327 -15.17 18.44 -9.78
C SER A 327 -16.21 18.08 -10.82
N THR A 328 -17.30 18.83 -10.84
CA THR A 328 -18.19 18.92 -12.00
C THR A 328 -17.56 19.69 -13.18
N ALA A 329 -16.30 20.14 -13.04
CA ALA A 329 -15.63 20.98 -14.05
C ALA A 329 -15.39 20.26 -15.40
N TRP A 330 -15.49 18.93 -15.43
CA TRP A 330 -15.40 18.12 -16.65
C TRP A 330 -16.76 17.70 -17.21
N ARG A 331 -17.86 18.12 -16.57
CA ARG A 331 -19.25 17.79 -16.96
C ARG A 331 -19.94 18.92 -17.71
N MET A 332 -19.19 19.73 -18.47
CA MET A 332 -19.75 20.72 -19.36
C MET A 332 -19.99 20.16 -20.76
#